data_f161ef77fbd25e224bdd5bb3f1613156
#
_entry.id   f161ef77fbd25e224bdd5bb3f1613156
#
_cell.length_a   1.000
_cell.length_b   1.000
_cell.length_c   1.000
_cell.angle_alpha   90.00
_cell.angle_beta   90.00
_cell.angle_gamma   90.00
#
_symmetry.space_group_name_H-M   'P 1'
#
loop_
_entity.id
_entity.type
_entity.pdbx_description
1 polymer ?
#
loop_
_entity_poly.entity_id
_entity_poly.type
_entity_poly.pdbx_seq_one_letter_code
_entity_poly.pdbx_strand_id
1 'polypeptide(L)'
;MLTFKEVKTRSIILTLKRPIKAKIAYIKEWPILLIDLYTNEGIVGRSYLQPYIGKSLKYISSIIDDFNEVLQNKKLAPYDNFELMRQSLHFIGYEGLSLTAVSGVDMAIWDAVSKAASQPLCCYLGGTVGPVKAYNSNGLWLEKGNVLSKEAKFLVEQGNFSAIKMRLGRENYNDDLKAIETVKKAIGTDVKLMVDFNQ
;
A
#
# COMPACT_ATOMS: atom_id res chain seq x y z
N MET A 1 14.37 -2.00 25.72
CA MET A 1 14.65 -1.76 24.27
C MET A 1 14.54 -3.10 23.60
N LEU A 2 13.76 -3.19 22.50
CA LEU A 2 13.52 -4.46 21.81
C LEU A 2 14.77 -4.96 21.08
N THR A 3 14.89 -6.29 20.97
CA THR A 3 15.99 -6.98 20.27
C THR A 3 15.40 -7.82 19.14
N PHE A 4 15.93 -7.68 17.93
CA PHE A 4 15.53 -8.46 16.78
C PHE A 4 15.77 -9.97 17.00
N LYS A 5 14.78 -10.77 16.66
CA LYS A 5 14.87 -12.24 16.71
C LYS A 5 14.85 -12.84 15.30
N GLU A 6 13.79 -12.59 14.55
CA GLU A 6 13.62 -13.08 13.18
C GLU A 6 12.55 -12.28 12.45
N VAL A 7 12.61 -12.26 11.13
CA VAL A 7 11.52 -11.80 10.26
C VAL A 7 11.05 -12.96 9.39
N LYS A 8 9.73 -13.07 9.26
CA LYS A 8 9.07 -14.07 8.40
C LYS A 8 8.12 -13.40 7.41
N THR A 9 8.09 -13.95 6.22
CA THR A 9 7.19 -13.49 5.16
C THR A 9 6.18 -14.55 4.79
N ARG A 10 5.02 -14.11 4.31
CA ARG A 10 4.00 -14.97 3.73
C ARG A 10 3.36 -14.29 2.52
N SER A 11 3.55 -14.91 1.36
CA SER A 11 2.96 -14.48 0.10
C SER A 11 1.50 -14.91 0.00
N ILE A 12 0.62 -14.00 -0.38
CA ILE A 12 -0.77 -14.28 -0.71
C ILE A 12 -1.15 -13.59 -2.02
N ILE A 13 -2.08 -14.17 -2.74
CA ILE A 13 -2.66 -13.59 -3.96
C ILE A 13 -4.17 -13.53 -3.76
N LEU A 14 -4.72 -12.32 -3.81
CA LEU A 14 -6.15 -12.07 -3.68
C LEU A 14 -6.78 -11.88 -5.04
N THR A 15 -7.88 -12.59 -5.31
CA THR A 15 -8.69 -12.32 -6.49
C THR A 15 -9.51 -11.05 -6.25
N LEU A 16 -9.36 -10.06 -7.12
CA LEU A 16 -10.11 -8.81 -7.03
C LEU A 16 -11.55 -9.02 -7.47
N LYS A 17 -12.51 -8.66 -6.62
CA LYS A 17 -13.94 -8.62 -6.97
C LYS A 17 -14.23 -7.63 -8.11
N ARG A 18 -13.41 -6.59 -8.23
CA ARG A 18 -13.43 -5.59 -9.29
C ARG A 18 -12.03 -5.47 -9.89
N PRO A 19 -11.79 -6.07 -11.05
CA PRO A 19 -10.52 -5.97 -11.73
C PRO A 19 -10.14 -4.52 -12.03
N ILE A 20 -8.87 -4.21 -11.92
CA ILE A 20 -8.32 -2.89 -12.24
C ILE A 20 -8.10 -2.82 -13.76
N LYS A 21 -8.73 -1.85 -14.41
CA LYS A 21 -8.55 -1.54 -15.83
C LYS A 21 -7.82 -0.21 -15.96
N ALA A 22 -6.51 -0.25 -16.05
CA ALA A 22 -5.66 0.90 -16.32
C ALA A 22 -5.12 0.84 -17.75
N LYS A 23 -4.58 1.94 -18.25
CA LYS A 23 -4.01 2.00 -19.59
C LYS A 23 -2.90 0.97 -19.81
N ILE A 24 -2.08 0.76 -18.79
CA ILE A 24 -0.88 -0.10 -18.84
C ILE A 24 -1.13 -1.54 -18.41
N ALA A 25 -2.27 -1.85 -17.75
CA ALA A 25 -2.49 -3.19 -17.22
C ALA A 25 -3.97 -3.48 -16.95
N TYR A 26 -4.33 -4.77 -17.07
CA TYR A 26 -5.56 -5.34 -16.57
C TYR A 26 -5.23 -6.31 -15.42
N ILE A 27 -5.54 -5.92 -14.19
CA ILE A 27 -5.13 -6.65 -12.98
C ILE A 27 -6.36 -7.31 -12.37
N LYS A 28 -6.36 -8.64 -12.33
CA LYS A 28 -7.39 -9.48 -11.71
C LYS A 28 -6.99 -9.99 -10.33
N GLU A 29 -5.69 -10.08 -10.09
CA GLU A 29 -5.10 -10.64 -8.90
C GLU A 29 -4.23 -9.59 -8.21
N TRP A 30 -4.30 -9.54 -6.88
CA TRP A 30 -3.57 -8.58 -6.08
C TRP A 30 -2.59 -9.32 -5.17
N PRO A 31 -1.30 -9.29 -5.50
CA PRO A 31 -0.27 -9.93 -4.68
C PRO A 31 0.00 -9.10 -3.43
N ILE A 32 0.10 -9.77 -2.28
CA ILE A 32 0.46 -9.16 -1.00
C ILE A 32 1.54 -10.03 -0.36
N LEU A 33 2.57 -9.38 0.18
CA LEU A 33 3.57 -9.99 1.03
C LEU A 33 3.33 -9.55 2.48
N LEU A 34 2.87 -10.45 3.33
CA LEU A 34 2.73 -10.20 4.76
C LEU A 34 4.10 -10.39 5.43
N ILE A 35 4.41 -9.53 6.40
CA ILE A 35 5.68 -9.51 7.10
C ILE A 35 5.41 -9.50 8.60
N ASP A 36 5.91 -10.50 9.31
CA ASP A 36 5.93 -10.59 10.76
C ASP A 36 7.38 -10.52 11.27
N LEU A 37 7.71 -9.49 12.04
CA LEU A 37 9.00 -9.31 12.69
C LEU A 37 8.86 -9.65 14.16
N TYR A 38 9.59 -10.64 14.59
CA TYR A 38 9.59 -11.13 15.98
C TYR A 38 10.74 -10.53 16.76
N THR A 39 10.49 -10.24 18.03
CA THR A 39 11.50 -9.78 19.00
C THR A 39 11.74 -10.82 20.07
N ASN A 40 12.92 -10.77 20.72
CA ASN A 40 13.22 -11.65 21.83
C ASN A 40 12.31 -11.41 23.05
N GLU A 41 11.76 -10.20 23.16
CA GLU A 41 10.83 -9.78 24.22
C GLU A 41 9.37 -10.19 23.93
N GLY A 42 9.10 -10.90 22.83
CA GLY A 42 7.78 -11.45 22.51
C GLY A 42 6.85 -10.48 21.77
N ILE A 43 7.29 -9.26 21.45
CA ILE A 43 6.51 -8.34 20.62
C ILE A 43 6.67 -8.70 19.15
N VAL A 44 5.55 -8.63 18.40
CA VAL A 44 5.55 -8.87 16.97
C VAL A 44 5.16 -7.59 16.24
N GLY A 45 6.10 -7.07 15.46
CA GLY A 45 5.86 -6.00 14.50
C GLY A 45 5.30 -6.57 13.20
N ARG A 46 4.34 -5.87 12.58
CA ARG A 46 3.66 -6.33 11.37
C ARG A 46 3.60 -5.26 10.31
N SER A 47 3.81 -5.71 9.08
CA SER A 47 3.62 -4.87 7.90
C SER A 47 3.17 -5.71 6.72
N TYR A 48 2.95 -5.06 5.60
CA TYR A 48 2.70 -5.74 4.33
C TYR A 48 3.17 -4.90 3.15
N LEU A 49 3.45 -5.57 2.06
CA LEU A 49 3.82 -4.96 0.79
C LEU A 49 2.85 -5.39 -0.31
N GLN A 50 2.63 -4.51 -1.27
CA GLN A 50 1.76 -4.73 -2.44
C GLN A 50 2.57 -4.57 -3.73
N PRO A 51 3.44 -5.51 -4.09
CA PRO A 51 4.09 -5.48 -5.38
C PRO A 51 3.07 -5.83 -6.46
N TYR A 52 2.85 -4.93 -7.42
CA TYR A 52 1.83 -5.10 -8.48
C TYR A 52 1.94 -6.40 -9.28
N ILE A 53 3.09 -7.05 -9.29
CA ILE A 53 3.38 -8.27 -10.05
C ILE A 53 3.64 -9.43 -9.09
N GLY A 54 2.87 -10.51 -9.20
CA GLY A 54 3.00 -11.69 -8.34
C GLY A 54 4.41 -12.32 -8.31
N LYS A 55 5.15 -12.26 -9.42
CA LYS A 55 6.54 -12.73 -9.49
C LYS A 55 7.49 -11.98 -8.54
N SER A 56 7.19 -10.71 -8.22
CA SER A 56 8.01 -9.89 -7.32
C SER A 56 7.98 -10.38 -5.88
N LEU A 57 6.94 -11.10 -5.47
CA LEU A 57 6.81 -11.63 -4.11
C LEU A 57 8.03 -12.46 -3.70
N LYS A 58 8.47 -13.39 -4.57
CA LYS A 58 9.62 -14.25 -4.26
C LYS A 58 10.94 -13.48 -4.17
N TYR A 59 11.12 -12.44 -5.02
CA TYR A 59 12.34 -11.66 -5.01
C TYR A 59 12.44 -10.78 -3.76
N ILE A 60 11.32 -10.14 -3.40
CA ILE A 60 11.24 -9.32 -2.19
C ILE A 60 11.39 -10.19 -0.93
N SER A 61 10.71 -11.36 -0.90
CA SER A 61 10.81 -12.30 0.22
C SER A 61 12.25 -12.76 0.43
N SER A 62 12.97 -13.14 -0.63
CA SER A 62 14.38 -13.55 -0.54
C SER A 62 15.27 -12.46 0.07
N ILE A 63 15.09 -11.20 -0.36
CA ILE A 63 15.88 -10.08 0.21
C ILE A 63 15.52 -9.87 1.70
N ILE A 64 14.25 -10.02 2.07
CA ILE A 64 13.84 -9.92 3.48
C ILE A 64 14.43 -11.07 4.30
N ASP A 65 14.52 -12.26 3.73
CA ASP A 65 15.12 -13.43 4.40
C ASP A 65 16.61 -13.18 4.72
N ASP A 66 17.36 -12.51 3.83
CA ASP A 66 18.75 -12.12 4.05
C ASP A 66 18.91 -11.13 5.22
N PHE A 67 17.90 -10.30 5.50
CA PHE A 67 17.93 -9.38 6.63
C PHE A 67 17.90 -10.08 8.00
N ASN A 68 17.57 -11.38 8.07
CA ASN A 68 17.71 -12.15 9.30
C ASN A 68 19.17 -12.21 9.79
N GLU A 69 20.15 -12.32 8.88
CA GLU A 69 21.56 -12.24 9.23
C GLU A 69 21.96 -10.82 9.60
N VAL A 70 21.57 -9.85 8.81
CA VAL A 70 21.94 -8.43 8.97
C VAL A 70 21.49 -7.88 10.32
N LEU A 71 20.29 -8.25 10.76
CA LEU A 71 19.65 -7.73 11.97
C LEU A 71 19.78 -8.67 13.18
N GLN A 72 20.41 -9.83 13.04
CA GLN A 72 20.52 -10.83 14.11
C GLN A 72 21.05 -10.22 15.41
N ASN A 73 20.27 -10.35 16.48
CA ASN A 73 20.58 -9.84 17.82
C ASN A 73 20.80 -8.30 17.90
N LYS A 74 20.47 -7.56 16.86
CA LYS A 74 20.52 -6.10 16.90
C LYS A 74 19.36 -5.54 17.72
N LYS A 75 19.59 -4.40 18.37
CA LYS A 75 18.53 -3.62 18.99
C LYS A 75 17.62 -3.04 17.90
N LEU A 76 16.31 -2.99 18.15
CA LEU A 76 15.39 -2.33 17.25
C LEU A 76 15.49 -0.82 17.43
N ALA A 77 16.32 -0.21 16.60
CA ALA A 77 16.50 1.23 16.43
C ALA A 77 16.15 1.55 14.97
N PRO A 78 14.95 2.06 14.65
CA PRO A 78 14.45 2.12 13.28
C PRO A 78 15.43 2.76 12.29
N TYR A 79 16.00 3.92 12.60
CA TYR A 79 16.95 4.60 11.72
C TYR A 79 18.24 3.80 11.49
N ASP A 80 18.81 3.23 12.56
CA ASP A 80 20.04 2.45 12.46
C ASP A 80 19.80 1.15 11.70
N ASN A 81 18.68 0.48 11.96
CA ASN A 81 18.33 -0.75 11.27
C ASN A 81 18.01 -0.51 9.78
N PHE A 82 17.34 0.59 9.45
CA PHE A 82 17.13 0.99 8.05
C PHE A 82 18.46 1.15 7.33
N GLU A 83 19.41 1.86 7.94
CA GLU A 83 20.74 2.09 7.35
C GLU A 83 21.54 0.80 7.21
N LEU A 84 21.50 -0.11 8.21
CA LEU A 84 22.16 -1.41 8.12
C LEU A 84 21.60 -2.26 6.96
N MET A 85 20.29 -2.33 6.80
CA MET A 85 19.66 -3.05 5.69
C MET A 85 20.05 -2.41 4.34
N ARG A 86 20.03 -1.07 4.26
CA ARG A 86 20.42 -0.34 3.06
C ARG A 86 21.88 -0.60 2.69
N GLN A 87 22.79 -0.58 3.65
CA GLN A 87 24.22 -0.85 3.44
C GLN A 87 24.49 -2.28 3.00
N SER A 88 23.77 -3.27 3.52
CA SER A 88 23.92 -4.67 3.09
C SER A 88 23.61 -4.88 1.61
N LEU A 89 22.82 -4.00 1.01
CA LEU A 89 22.43 -4.03 -0.40
C LEU A 89 23.33 -3.19 -1.32
N HIS A 90 24.43 -2.62 -0.80
CA HIS A 90 25.25 -1.66 -1.54
C HIS A 90 25.73 -2.20 -2.91
N PHE A 91 26.23 -3.44 -2.96
CA PHE A 91 26.73 -4.05 -4.20
C PHE A 91 25.62 -4.61 -5.10
N ILE A 92 24.44 -4.88 -4.56
CA ILE A 92 23.28 -5.40 -5.30
C ILE A 92 22.46 -4.25 -5.89
N GLY A 93 22.51 -3.08 -5.23
CA GLY A 93 21.66 -1.93 -5.49
C GLY A 93 20.45 -1.92 -4.57
N TYR A 94 20.15 -0.75 -4.02
CA TYR A 94 19.05 -0.57 -3.04
C TYR A 94 17.85 0.19 -3.59
N GLU A 95 17.66 0.16 -4.91
CA GLU A 95 16.50 0.74 -5.58
C GLU A 95 15.50 -0.34 -6.00
N GLY A 96 14.27 0.05 -6.32
CA GLY A 96 13.24 -0.86 -6.81
C GLY A 96 12.87 -1.92 -5.78
N LEU A 97 13.02 -3.20 -6.14
CA LEU A 97 12.60 -4.33 -5.27
C LEU A 97 13.39 -4.39 -3.97
N SER A 98 14.67 -4.02 -3.99
CA SER A 98 15.54 -4.01 -2.81
C SER A 98 15.05 -2.99 -1.79
N LEU A 99 14.78 -1.75 -2.22
CA LEU A 99 14.24 -0.72 -1.33
C LEU A 99 12.82 -1.05 -0.87
N THR A 100 12.03 -1.73 -1.70
CA THR A 100 10.71 -2.23 -1.30
C THR A 100 10.84 -3.23 -0.14
N ALA A 101 11.82 -4.14 -0.19
CA ALA A 101 12.10 -5.08 0.90
C ALA A 101 12.51 -4.36 2.19
N VAL A 102 13.44 -3.41 2.09
CA VAL A 102 13.85 -2.55 3.23
C VAL A 102 12.64 -1.87 3.85
N SER A 103 11.79 -1.21 3.03
CA SER A 103 10.62 -0.47 3.54
C SER A 103 9.63 -1.39 4.25
N GLY A 104 9.47 -2.64 3.78
CA GLY A 104 8.60 -3.61 4.43
C GLY A 104 9.06 -3.97 5.84
N VAL A 105 10.36 -4.23 6.01
CA VAL A 105 10.92 -4.54 7.33
C VAL A 105 10.96 -3.30 8.22
N ASP A 106 11.28 -2.13 7.67
CA ASP A 106 11.26 -0.85 8.39
C ASP A 106 9.88 -0.56 8.99
N MET A 107 8.81 -0.70 8.21
CA MET A 107 7.43 -0.56 8.72
C MET A 107 7.14 -1.54 9.87
N ALA A 108 7.62 -2.78 9.79
CA ALA A 108 7.43 -3.76 10.86
C ALA A 108 8.24 -3.39 12.12
N ILE A 109 9.45 -2.82 11.96
CA ILE A 109 10.25 -2.31 13.08
C ILE A 109 9.52 -1.17 13.78
N TRP A 110 9.02 -0.17 13.04
CA TRP A 110 8.24 0.94 13.60
C TRP A 110 6.97 0.46 14.31
N ASP A 111 6.26 -0.53 13.77
CA ASP A 111 5.11 -1.14 14.43
C ASP A 111 5.49 -1.83 15.74
N ALA A 112 6.63 -2.56 15.77
CA ALA A 112 7.12 -3.21 16.99
C ALA A 112 7.48 -2.21 18.08
N VAL A 113 8.24 -1.16 17.76
CA VAL A 113 8.69 -0.19 18.77
C VAL A 113 7.54 0.66 19.30
N SER A 114 6.56 1.03 18.46
CA SER A 114 5.37 1.75 18.91
C SER A 114 4.49 0.89 19.83
N LYS A 115 4.33 -0.40 19.52
CA LYS A 115 3.65 -1.37 20.41
C LYS A 115 4.36 -1.52 21.74
N ALA A 116 5.68 -1.60 21.75
CA ALA A 116 6.48 -1.68 22.99
C ALA A 116 6.29 -0.43 23.87
N ALA A 117 6.11 0.74 23.25
CA ALA A 117 5.80 1.97 23.93
C ALA A 117 4.33 2.10 24.33
N SER A 118 3.47 1.12 23.99
CA SER A 118 2.01 1.16 24.18
C SER A 118 1.36 2.42 23.58
N GLN A 119 1.88 2.89 22.45
CA GLN A 119 1.41 4.09 21.76
C GLN A 119 1.00 3.77 20.32
N PRO A 120 -0.06 4.42 19.79
CA PRO A 120 -0.30 4.43 18.35
C PRO A 120 0.91 4.99 17.61
N LEU A 121 1.23 4.40 16.45
CA LEU A 121 2.40 4.81 15.68
C LEU A 121 2.41 6.32 15.36
N CYS A 122 1.24 6.90 15.05
CA CYS A 122 1.14 8.34 14.80
C CYS A 122 1.59 9.19 16.00
N CYS A 123 1.26 8.75 17.24
CA CYS A 123 1.71 9.44 18.46
C CYS A 123 3.20 9.22 18.72
N TYR A 124 3.68 8.01 18.50
CA TYR A 124 5.10 7.66 18.64
C TYR A 124 5.99 8.47 17.68
N LEU A 125 5.45 8.81 16.51
CA LEU A 125 6.10 9.68 15.52
C LEU A 125 5.89 11.19 15.77
N GLY A 126 5.30 11.57 16.91
CA GLY A 126 5.10 12.98 17.29
C GLY A 126 3.79 13.60 16.79
N GLY A 127 2.89 12.81 16.21
CA GLY A 127 1.56 13.25 15.79
C GLY A 127 0.48 13.03 16.85
N THR A 128 -0.77 13.25 16.47
CA THR A 128 -1.95 13.03 17.32
C THR A 128 -2.97 12.13 16.64
N VAL A 129 -3.72 11.37 17.46
CA VAL A 129 -4.87 10.60 16.95
C VAL A 129 -6.00 11.57 16.59
N GLY A 130 -6.56 11.40 15.40
CA GLY A 130 -7.67 12.22 14.94
C GLY A 130 -8.33 11.68 13.67
N PRO A 131 -9.48 12.25 13.28
CA PRO A 131 -10.16 11.86 12.05
C PRO A 131 -9.37 12.30 10.82
N VAL A 132 -9.27 11.41 9.83
CA VAL A 132 -8.69 11.69 8.52
C VAL A 132 -9.79 11.60 7.47
N LYS A 133 -9.89 12.61 6.61
CA LYS A 133 -10.86 12.60 5.51
C LYS A 133 -10.50 11.51 4.52
N ALA A 134 -11.43 10.59 4.28
CA ALA A 134 -11.28 9.50 3.31
C ALA A 134 -12.04 9.81 2.02
N TYR A 135 -11.59 9.21 0.94
CA TYR A 135 -12.31 9.15 -0.32
C TYR A 135 -12.33 7.71 -0.86
N ASN A 136 -13.36 7.37 -1.64
CA ASN A 136 -13.43 6.05 -2.24
C ASN A 136 -12.72 6.04 -3.61
N SER A 137 -11.73 5.20 -3.75
CA SER A 137 -10.98 5.04 -5.00
C SER A 137 -11.05 3.61 -5.57
N ASN A 138 -12.01 2.81 -5.08
CA ASN A 138 -12.12 1.38 -5.40
C ASN A 138 -13.01 1.13 -6.62
N GLY A 139 -12.77 1.84 -7.70
CA GLY A 139 -13.53 1.72 -8.96
C GLY A 139 -13.30 2.87 -9.91
N LEU A 140 -14.25 3.09 -10.80
CA LEU A 140 -14.21 4.12 -11.84
C LEU A 140 -12.94 4.02 -12.69
N TRP A 141 -12.61 2.81 -13.10
CA TRP A 141 -11.52 2.53 -14.03
C TRP A 141 -11.87 3.04 -15.42
N LEU A 142 -11.12 2.72 -16.47
CA LEU A 142 -11.35 3.21 -17.83
C LEU A 142 -12.58 2.57 -18.49
N GLU A 143 -13.72 2.60 -17.81
CA GLU A 143 -15.03 2.16 -18.27
C GLU A 143 -15.75 3.27 -19.04
N LYS A 144 -16.89 2.93 -19.69
CA LYS A 144 -17.68 3.88 -20.50
C LYS A 144 -19.17 3.88 -20.08
N GLY A 145 -19.82 5.01 -20.34
CA GLY A 145 -21.28 5.16 -20.29
C GLY A 145 -21.94 4.80 -18.96
N ASN A 146 -23.02 4.03 -19.02
CA ASN A 146 -23.85 3.70 -17.87
C ASN A 146 -23.15 2.88 -16.76
N VAL A 147 -22.04 2.20 -17.08
CA VAL A 147 -21.24 1.50 -16.08
C VAL A 147 -20.67 2.50 -15.09
N LEU A 148 -20.09 3.60 -15.59
CA LEU A 148 -19.51 4.66 -14.74
C LEU A 148 -20.55 5.30 -13.81
N SER A 149 -21.75 5.62 -14.32
CA SER A 149 -22.78 6.28 -13.49
C SER A 149 -23.29 5.36 -12.36
N LYS A 150 -23.51 4.08 -12.65
CA LYS A 150 -23.93 3.09 -11.64
C LYS A 150 -22.85 2.87 -10.59
N GLU A 151 -21.61 2.70 -11.04
CA GLU A 151 -20.49 2.50 -10.16
C GLU A 151 -20.21 3.72 -9.27
N ALA A 152 -20.30 4.94 -9.83
CA ALA A 152 -20.12 6.17 -9.08
C ALA A 152 -21.10 6.29 -7.90
N LYS A 153 -22.41 6.05 -8.15
CA LYS A 153 -23.42 6.03 -7.09
C LYS A 153 -23.10 4.99 -6.03
N PHE A 154 -22.81 3.76 -6.45
CA PHE A 154 -22.46 2.68 -5.53
C PHE A 154 -21.25 3.05 -4.64
N LEU A 155 -20.19 3.66 -5.19
CA LEU A 155 -19.00 4.04 -4.44
C LEU A 155 -19.27 5.14 -3.41
N VAL A 156 -20.19 6.05 -3.67
CA VAL A 156 -20.64 7.06 -2.70
C VAL A 156 -21.43 6.39 -1.60
N GLU A 157 -22.42 5.55 -1.94
CA GLU A 157 -23.33 4.90 -0.98
C GLU A 157 -22.62 3.88 -0.09
N GLN A 158 -21.56 3.22 -0.57
CA GLN A 158 -20.83 2.16 0.13
C GLN A 158 -20.32 2.58 1.53
N GLY A 159 -20.08 3.85 1.78
CA GLY A 159 -19.54 4.35 3.05
C GLY A 159 -19.82 5.84 3.28
N ASN A 160 -20.84 6.39 2.62
CA ASN A 160 -21.19 7.82 2.68
C ASN A 160 -19.99 8.74 2.42
N PHE A 161 -19.18 8.38 1.41
CA PHE A 161 -17.99 9.14 1.07
C PHE A 161 -18.35 10.51 0.49
N SER A 162 -17.75 11.57 1.02
CA SER A 162 -17.85 12.93 0.48
C SER A 162 -16.96 13.20 -0.73
N ALA A 163 -16.14 12.23 -1.10
CA ALA A 163 -15.27 12.28 -2.27
C ALA A 163 -15.04 10.89 -2.88
N ILE A 164 -14.96 10.83 -4.19
CA ILE A 164 -14.57 9.64 -4.95
C ILE A 164 -13.50 9.98 -5.97
N LYS A 165 -12.71 8.97 -6.38
CA LYS A 165 -11.67 9.16 -7.40
C LYS A 165 -11.94 8.32 -8.64
N MET A 166 -11.89 8.92 -9.82
CA MET A 166 -11.98 8.24 -11.10
C MET A 166 -10.66 8.28 -11.86
N ARG A 167 -10.47 7.30 -12.77
CA ARG A 167 -9.28 7.23 -13.62
C ARG A 167 -9.59 7.81 -14.99
N LEU A 168 -8.61 8.58 -15.49
CA LEU A 168 -8.57 9.16 -16.82
C LEU A 168 -7.42 8.55 -17.61
N GLY A 169 -7.31 8.94 -18.89
CA GLY A 169 -6.27 8.44 -19.81
C GLY A 169 -6.83 7.50 -20.86
N ARG A 170 -8.09 7.70 -21.28
CA ARG A 170 -8.66 7.07 -22.48
C ARG A 170 -7.90 7.56 -23.71
N GLU A 171 -7.98 6.82 -24.81
CA GLU A 171 -7.29 7.19 -26.05
C GLU A 171 -7.72 8.56 -26.59
N ASN A 172 -8.99 8.87 -26.45
CA ASN A 172 -9.56 10.14 -26.92
C ASN A 172 -9.87 11.04 -25.72
N TYR A 173 -9.34 12.26 -25.73
CA TYR A 173 -9.59 13.29 -24.72
C TYR A 173 -11.08 13.56 -24.50
N ASN A 174 -11.87 13.60 -25.57
CA ASN A 174 -13.32 13.82 -25.47
C ASN A 174 -14.04 12.67 -24.73
N ASP A 175 -13.50 11.45 -24.74
CA ASP A 175 -14.06 10.34 -23.97
C ASP A 175 -13.80 10.51 -22.47
N ASP A 176 -12.67 11.12 -22.09
CA ASP A 176 -12.41 11.48 -20.70
C ASP A 176 -13.35 12.60 -20.23
N LEU A 177 -13.61 13.63 -21.05
CA LEU A 177 -14.57 14.69 -20.73
C LEU A 177 -15.97 14.11 -20.51
N LYS A 178 -16.46 13.27 -21.43
CA LYS A 178 -17.76 12.59 -21.31
C LYS A 178 -17.85 11.71 -20.07
N ALA A 179 -16.75 11.02 -19.70
CA ALA A 179 -16.68 10.20 -18.51
C ALA A 179 -16.80 11.06 -17.24
N ILE A 180 -16.10 12.20 -17.18
CA ILE A 180 -16.19 13.16 -16.07
C ILE A 180 -17.63 13.69 -15.94
N GLU A 181 -18.24 14.15 -17.03
CA GLU A 181 -19.62 14.64 -17.04
C GLU A 181 -20.60 13.59 -16.55
N THR A 182 -20.45 12.34 -17.04
CA THR A 182 -21.28 11.20 -16.65
C THR A 182 -21.21 10.93 -15.16
N VAL A 183 -19.99 10.92 -14.60
CA VAL A 183 -19.77 10.69 -13.16
C VAL A 183 -20.29 11.86 -12.35
N LYS A 184 -19.96 13.11 -12.71
CA LYS A 184 -20.45 14.31 -12.00
C LYS A 184 -21.98 14.38 -11.96
N LYS A 185 -22.64 14.09 -13.09
CA LYS A 185 -24.11 14.03 -13.14
C LYS A 185 -24.69 12.96 -12.22
N ALA A 186 -23.96 11.83 -12.03
CA ALA A 186 -24.42 10.73 -11.22
C ALA A 186 -24.28 10.98 -9.71
N ILE A 187 -23.24 11.71 -9.27
CA ILE A 187 -22.93 11.95 -7.86
C ILE A 187 -23.45 13.29 -7.32
N GLY A 188 -23.91 14.19 -8.20
CA GLY A 188 -24.37 15.51 -7.81
C GLY A 188 -23.26 16.49 -7.42
N THR A 189 -23.64 17.57 -6.73
CA THR A 189 -22.75 18.68 -6.37
C THR A 189 -22.03 18.48 -5.02
N ASP A 190 -22.60 17.68 -4.14
CA ASP A 190 -22.14 17.54 -2.74
C ASP A 190 -20.95 16.59 -2.60
N VAL A 191 -20.74 15.74 -3.61
CA VAL A 191 -19.61 14.79 -3.63
C VAL A 191 -18.48 15.34 -4.51
N LYS A 192 -17.27 15.40 -3.93
CA LYS A 192 -16.07 15.83 -4.68
C LYS A 192 -15.60 14.72 -5.63
N LEU A 193 -15.37 15.09 -6.87
CA LEU A 193 -14.74 14.22 -7.85
C LEU A 193 -13.24 14.51 -7.94
N MET A 194 -12.43 13.51 -7.63
CA MET A 194 -10.98 13.52 -7.85
C MET A 194 -10.67 12.77 -9.15
N VAL A 195 -9.63 13.17 -9.85
CA VAL A 195 -9.16 12.51 -11.08
C VAL A 195 -7.72 12.06 -10.96
N ASP A 196 -7.39 10.97 -11.66
CA ASP A 196 -6.06 10.36 -11.63
C ASP A 196 -5.78 9.72 -12.99
N PHE A 197 -4.68 10.12 -13.63
CA PHE A 197 -4.25 9.52 -14.90
C PHE A 197 -3.43 8.25 -14.70
N ASN A 198 -3.10 7.92 -13.45
CA ASN A 198 -2.12 6.92 -13.09
C ASN A 198 -0.75 7.23 -13.75
N GLN A 199 -0.10 6.29 -14.33
CA GLN A 199 1.25 6.48 -14.90
C GLN A 199 1.18 6.76 -16.41
#